data_b0100deeb510972ad5e4a75b1be9a51f
#
_entry.id   b0100deeb510972ad5e4a75b1be9a51f
#
_cell.length_a   1.000
_cell.length_b   1.000
_cell.length_c   1.000
_cell.angle_alpha   90.00
_cell.angle_beta   90.00
_cell.angle_gamma   90.00
#
_symmetry.space_group_name_H-M   'P 1'
#
loop_
_entity.id
_entity.type
_entity.pdbx_description
1 polymer ?
#
loop_
_entity_poly.entity_id
_entity_poly.type
_entity_poly.pdbx_seq_one_letter_code
_entity_poly.pdbx_strand_id
1 'polypeptide(L)'
;MLHTRWTPWPIXXXFAQAASTMRKVLYEVKKIIAGQDLMLERILVALLSRGHILIEGVPGLAKTLAIKTTAQVLDCQFRRIQFTPDLVPADLIGTRIYNQKSGTFEVETGPVFANLVLADEINRAPAKVQSALLESMQERQVTIGKQTFTLPDPFLVLATQNPIESEGTYPLPEAQVDRFMFKVVISYPSFHEEMTVVD
;
A
#
# COMPACT_ATOMS: atom_id res chain seq x y z
N MET A 1 18.49 -38.45 -36.67
CA MET A 1 17.29 -37.76 -36.10
C MET A 1 17.57 -37.40 -34.66
N LEU A 2 17.96 -36.15 -34.39
CA LEU A 2 18.20 -35.64 -33.04
C LEU A 2 16.88 -35.13 -32.50
N HIS A 3 16.23 -35.92 -31.64
CA HIS A 3 15.10 -35.46 -30.84
C HIS A 3 15.64 -34.56 -29.72
N THR A 4 15.73 -33.28 -29.99
CA THR A 4 15.98 -32.29 -28.92
C THR A 4 14.72 -32.27 -28.03
N ARG A 5 14.79 -32.95 -26.90
CA ARG A 5 13.78 -32.80 -25.84
C ARG A 5 13.87 -31.35 -25.33
N TRP A 6 12.87 -30.56 -25.66
CA TRP A 6 12.68 -29.24 -25.04
C TRP A 6 12.40 -29.45 -23.55
N THR A 7 13.41 -29.24 -22.74
CA THR A 7 13.19 -29.10 -21.29
C THR A 7 12.59 -27.73 -21.03
N PRO A 8 11.41 -27.64 -20.40
CA PRO A 8 10.86 -26.31 -20.08
C PRO A 8 11.86 -25.54 -19.23
N TRP A 9 12.08 -24.30 -19.57
CA TRP A 9 12.97 -23.41 -18.82
C TRP A 9 12.58 -23.43 -17.34
N PRO A 10 13.54 -23.35 -16.40
CA PRO A 10 13.25 -23.34 -14.94
C PRO A 10 12.25 -22.25 -14.53
N ILE A 11 12.18 -21.24 -15.32
CA ILE A 11 11.20 -20.14 -15.18
C ILE A 11 9.74 -20.65 -15.06
N UNK A 12 9.44 -21.57 -15.65
CA UNK A 12 8.18 -22.15 -15.64
C UNK A 12 7.78 -22.76 -14.34
N UNK A 13 8.71 -23.20 -13.82
CA UNK A 13 8.49 -23.78 -12.58
C UNK A 13 8.37 -22.77 -11.51
N UNK A 14 8.95 -21.87 -11.63
CA UNK A 14 8.90 -20.78 -10.76
C UNK A 14 7.60 -20.05 -10.81
N PHE A 15 7.21 -19.71 -12.02
CA PHE A 15 5.89 -19.05 -12.19
C PHE A 15 4.72 -19.90 -11.68
N ALA A 16 4.74 -21.19 -11.96
CA ALA A 16 3.67 -22.08 -11.47
C ALA A 16 3.61 -22.12 -9.94
N GLN A 17 4.76 -22.13 -9.30
CA GLN A 17 4.85 -22.12 -7.84
C GLN A 17 4.38 -20.78 -7.27
N ALA A 18 4.83 -19.68 -7.84
CA ALA A 18 4.41 -18.34 -7.45
C ALA A 18 2.89 -18.16 -7.62
N ALA A 19 2.35 -18.59 -8.76
CA ALA A 19 0.91 -18.55 -9.02
C ALA A 19 0.12 -19.40 -8.01
N SER A 20 0.64 -20.58 -7.67
CA SER A 20 0.02 -21.46 -6.65
C SER A 20 0.00 -20.77 -5.28
N THR A 21 1.11 -20.16 -4.91
CA THR A 21 1.24 -19.44 -3.64
C THR A 21 0.25 -18.25 -3.59
N MET A 22 0.19 -17.48 -4.67
CA MET A 22 -0.73 -16.32 -4.74
C MET A 22 -2.21 -16.75 -4.67
N ARG A 23 -2.56 -17.88 -5.29
CA ARG A 23 -3.92 -18.44 -5.17
C ARG A 23 -4.24 -18.83 -3.73
N LYS A 24 -3.28 -19.40 -3.01
CA LYS A 24 -3.46 -19.74 -1.58
C LYS A 24 -3.66 -18.47 -0.75
N VAL A 25 -2.85 -17.44 -0.98
CA VAL A 25 -3.00 -16.14 -0.30
C VAL A 25 -4.40 -15.57 -0.56
N LEU A 26 -4.80 -15.52 -1.84
CA LEU A 26 -6.12 -15.02 -2.23
C LEU A 26 -7.25 -15.82 -1.56
N TYR A 27 -7.12 -17.15 -1.54
CA TYR A 27 -8.09 -18.03 -0.88
C TYR A 27 -8.20 -17.73 0.62
N GLU A 28 -7.07 -17.57 1.32
CA GLU A 28 -7.08 -17.28 2.76
C GLU A 28 -7.69 -15.89 3.05
N VAL A 29 -7.37 -14.89 2.25
CA VAL A 29 -7.93 -13.54 2.41
C VAL A 29 -9.44 -13.56 2.14
N LYS A 30 -9.90 -14.30 1.14
CA LYS A 30 -11.32 -14.42 0.78
C LYS A 30 -12.19 -15.11 1.84
N LYS A 31 -11.60 -15.84 2.76
CA LYS A 31 -12.35 -16.37 3.93
C LYS A 31 -12.87 -15.27 4.85
N ILE A 32 -12.23 -14.11 4.82
CA ILE A 32 -12.53 -12.98 5.71
C ILE A 32 -13.19 -11.83 4.94
N ILE A 33 -12.80 -11.66 3.66
CA ILE A 33 -13.24 -10.55 2.82
C ILE A 33 -14.14 -11.09 1.71
N ALA A 34 -15.39 -10.66 1.69
CA ALA A 34 -16.33 -10.97 0.60
C ALA A 34 -16.45 -9.77 -0.36
N GLY A 35 -16.60 -10.03 -1.63
CA GLY A 35 -17.00 -9.04 -2.62
C GLY A 35 -15.95 -8.02 -3.06
N GLN A 36 -14.66 -8.20 -2.71
CA GLN A 36 -13.60 -7.24 -3.07
C GLN A 36 -12.54 -7.88 -3.98
N ASP A 37 -12.95 -8.78 -4.85
CA ASP A 37 -12.05 -9.62 -5.65
C ASP A 37 -11.07 -8.79 -6.49
N LEU A 38 -11.58 -7.79 -7.20
CA LEU A 38 -10.75 -6.93 -8.05
C LEU A 38 -9.67 -6.21 -7.23
N MET A 39 -10.05 -5.67 -6.07
CA MET A 39 -9.10 -4.96 -5.21
C MET A 39 -8.04 -5.90 -4.67
N LEU A 40 -8.42 -7.10 -4.22
CA LEU A 40 -7.49 -8.11 -3.71
C LEU A 40 -6.50 -8.54 -4.79
N GLU A 41 -6.98 -8.77 -6.01
CA GLU A 41 -6.12 -9.11 -7.15
C GLU A 41 -5.12 -7.98 -7.44
N ARG A 42 -5.58 -6.72 -7.46
CA ARG A 42 -4.70 -5.57 -7.70
C ARG A 42 -3.64 -5.43 -6.60
N ILE A 43 -4.01 -5.68 -5.33
CA ILE A 43 -3.07 -5.67 -4.21
C ILE A 43 -1.95 -6.72 -4.45
N LEU A 44 -2.32 -7.95 -4.80
CA LEU A 44 -1.34 -9.01 -5.04
C LEU A 44 -0.46 -8.72 -6.26
N VAL A 45 -1.05 -8.21 -7.35
CA VAL A 45 -0.28 -7.85 -8.55
C VAL A 45 0.69 -6.70 -8.23
N ALA A 46 0.23 -5.66 -7.53
CA ALA A 46 1.09 -4.53 -7.15
C ALA A 46 2.24 -5.01 -6.24
N LEU A 47 1.94 -5.89 -5.30
CA LEU A 47 2.95 -6.45 -4.39
C LEU A 47 4.04 -7.21 -5.16
N LEU A 48 3.65 -8.09 -6.09
CA LEU A 48 4.58 -8.88 -6.91
C LEU A 48 5.40 -8.02 -7.87
N SER A 49 4.80 -6.93 -8.36
CA SER A 49 5.43 -6.02 -9.32
C SER A 49 6.16 -4.86 -8.63
N ARG A 50 6.20 -4.86 -7.30
CA ARG A 50 6.80 -3.79 -6.49
C ARG A 50 6.18 -2.43 -6.79
N GLY A 51 4.87 -2.40 -7.14
CA GLY A 51 4.12 -1.18 -7.41
C GLY A 51 3.32 -0.70 -6.20
N HIS A 52 2.60 0.39 -6.39
CA HIS A 52 1.74 0.99 -5.38
C HIS A 52 0.35 1.23 -5.98
N ILE A 53 -0.66 1.43 -5.15
CA ILE A 53 -2.06 1.54 -5.59
C ILE A 53 -2.67 2.85 -5.07
N LEU A 54 -3.38 3.56 -5.95
CA LEU A 54 -4.23 4.68 -5.59
C LEU A 54 -5.69 4.22 -5.71
N ILE A 55 -6.44 4.34 -4.64
CA ILE A 55 -7.89 4.05 -4.64
C ILE A 55 -8.64 5.37 -4.56
N GLU A 56 -9.48 5.60 -5.53
CA GLU A 56 -10.36 6.76 -5.59
C GLU A 56 -11.79 6.29 -5.32
N GLY A 57 -12.42 6.88 -4.32
CA GLY A 57 -13.79 6.52 -4.00
C GLY A 57 -14.15 6.77 -2.54
N VAL A 58 -15.39 6.46 -2.24
CA VAL A 58 -16.00 6.76 -0.94
C VAL A 58 -15.27 6.03 0.19
N PRO A 59 -15.10 6.66 1.36
CA PRO A 59 -14.48 6.01 2.51
C PRO A 59 -15.29 4.78 2.96
N GLY A 60 -14.59 3.71 3.34
CA GLY A 60 -15.24 2.50 3.81
C GLY A 60 -14.28 1.52 4.47
N LEU A 61 -14.78 0.77 5.42
CA LEU A 61 -14.03 -0.17 6.24
C LEU A 61 -13.43 -1.35 5.46
N ALA A 62 -14.04 -1.69 4.32
CA ALA A 62 -13.60 -2.84 3.52
C ALA A 62 -12.16 -2.71 3.01
N LYS A 63 -11.72 -1.49 2.65
CA LYS A 63 -10.34 -1.23 2.17
C LYS A 63 -9.31 -1.54 3.25
N THR A 64 -9.55 -1.01 4.46
CA THR A 64 -8.65 -1.22 5.61
C THR A 64 -8.60 -2.70 5.98
N LEU A 65 -9.75 -3.36 6.01
CA LEU A 65 -9.82 -4.78 6.34
C LEU A 65 -9.07 -5.61 5.28
N ALA A 66 -9.26 -5.32 4.00
CA ALA A 66 -8.62 -6.06 2.90
C ALA A 66 -7.09 -6.00 2.97
N ILE A 67 -6.52 -4.79 3.10
CA ILE A 67 -5.06 -4.66 3.15
C ILE A 67 -4.49 -5.23 4.46
N LYS A 68 -5.18 -5.05 5.59
CA LYS A 68 -4.77 -5.60 6.89
C LYS A 68 -4.78 -7.13 6.87
N THR A 69 -5.85 -7.74 6.34
CA THR A 69 -5.95 -9.21 6.21
C THR A 69 -4.86 -9.75 5.27
N THR A 70 -4.62 -9.06 4.15
CA THR A 70 -3.54 -9.44 3.22
C THR A 70 -2.18 -9.41 3.94
N ALA A 71 -1.92 -8.37 4.72
CA ALA A 71 -0.67 -8.27 5.49
C ALA A 71 -0.55 -9.44 6.50
N GLN A 72 -1.63 -9.78 7.19
CA GLN A 72 -1.65 -10.89 8.15
C GLN A 72 -1.38 -12.23 7.48
N VAL A 73 -2.01 -12.51 6.35
CA VAL A 73 -1.82 -13.76 5.59
C VAL A 73 -0.37 -13.88 5.07
N LEU A 74 0.26 -12.74 4.76
CA LEU A 74 1.64 -12.69 4.25
C LEU A 74 2.69 -12.57 5.37
N ASP A 75 2.27 -12.53 6.62
CA ASP A 75 3.15 -12.30 7.79
C ASP A 75 3.95 -11.00 7.63
N CYS A 76 3.28 -9.95 7.17
CA CYS A 76 3.85 -8.63 6.92
C CYS A 76 3.34 -7.60 7.93
N GLN A 77 4.18 -6.62 8.24
CA GLN A 77 3.77 -5.50 9.09
C GLN A 77 2.82 -4.58 8.33
N PHE A 78 1.73 -4.19 8.99
CA PHE A 78 0.74 -3.25 8.47
C PHE A 78 0.71 -1.99 9.31
N ARG A 79 0.61 -0.82 8.64
CA ARG A 79 0.36 0.47 9.30
C ARG A 79 -0.70 1.25 8.52
N ARG A 80 -1.58 1.91 9.24
CA ARG A 80 -2.54 2.87 8.67
C ARG A 80 -2.11 4.28 9.08
N ILE A 81 -2.08 5.17 8.12
CA ILE A 81 -1.77 6.60 8.32
C ILE A 81 -2.98 7.39 7.83
N GLN A 82 -3.65 8.07 8.73
CA GLN A 82 -4.74 8.98 8.36
C GLN A 82 -4.12 10.33 8.00
N PHE A 83 -4.32 10.76 6.79
CA PHE A 83 -3.81 12.05 6.31
C PHE A 83 -4.72 13.18 6.77
N THR A 84 -4.13 14.23 7.34
CA THR A 84 -4.82 15.40 7.90
C THR A 84 -4.05 16.67 7.54
N PRO A 85 -4.71 17.85 7.58
CA PRO A 85 -4.03 19.11 7.22
C PRO A 85 -2.87 19.50 8.13
N ASP A 86 -2.82 18.98 9.35
CA ASP A 86 -1.79 19.32 10.34
C ASP A 86 -0.57 18.39 10.30
N LEU A 87 -0.60 17.31 9.49
CA LEU A 87 0.53 16.39 9.35
C LEU A 87 1.76 17.11 8.81
N VAL A 88 2.93 16.67 9.30
CA VAL A 88 4.23 17.11 8.74
C VAL A 88 5.00 15.86 8.25
N PRO A 89 5.99 16.02 7.35
CA PRO A 89 6.74 14.87 6.82
C PRO A 89 7.36 13.97 7.90
N ALA A 90 7.81 14.56 9.02
CA ALA A 90 8.39 13.79 10.14
C ALA A 90 7.42 12.79 10.75
N ASP A 91 6.10 13.06 10.70
CA ASP A 91 5.07 12.15 11.19
C ASP A 91 5.01 10.86 10.35
N LEU A 92 5.42 10.94 9.08
CA LEU A 92 5.46 9.78 8.18
C LEU A 92 6.77 9.02 8.26
N ILE A 93 7.89 9.75 8.11
CA ILE A 93 9.21 9.12 7.96
C ILE A 93 9.94 8.93 9.29
N GLY A 94 9.55 9.69 10.31
CA GLY A 94 10.22 9.68 11.60
C GLY A 94 11.13 10.88 11.80
N THR A 95 11.76 10.94 12.97
CA THR A 95 12.55 12.09 13.39
C THR A 95 13.70 11.67 14.30
N ARG A 96 14.58 12.60 14.60
CA ARG A 96 15.64 12.42 15.62
C ARG A 96 15.15 13.04 16.92
N ILE A 97 15.17 12.25 17.97
CA ILE A 97 14.83 12.73 19.32
C ILE A 97 16.07 12.70 20.21
N TYR A 98 16.17 13.70 21.07
CA TYR A 98 17.29 13.78 22.02
C TYR A 98 16.92 12.98 23.27
N ASN A 99 17.72 11.96 23.57
CA ASN A 99 17.56 11.14 24.76
C ASN A 99 18.38 11.78 25.89
N GLN A 100 17.70 12.38 26.84
CA GLN A 100 18.35 13.08 27.97
C GLN A 100 19.19 12.14 28.87
N LYS A 101 18.78 10.86 28.96
CA LYS A 101 19.48 9.89 29.82
C LYS A 101 20.84 9.50 29.25
N SER A 102 20.91 9.28 27.94
CA SER A 102 22.13 8.88 27.25
C SER A 102 22.95 10.06 26.75
N GLY A 103 22.35 11.24 26.66
CA GLY A 103 22.97 12.44 26.10
C GLY A 103 23.16 12.38 24.60
N THR A 104 22.41 11.49 23.90
CA THR A 104 22.58 11.23 22.47
C THR A 104 21.28 11.43 21.71
N PHE A 105 21.44 11.65 20.40
CA PHE A 105 20.29 11.69 19.48
C PHE A 105 20.00 10.28 18.98
N GLU A 106 18.76 9.86 19.13
CA GLU A 106 18.27 8.57 18.63
C GLU A 106 17.26 8.81 17.52
N VAL A 107 17.19 7.87 16.57
CA VAL A 107 16.21 7.95 15.48
C VAL A 107 14.95 7.19 15.89
N GLU A 108 13.83 7.87 15.82
CA GLU A 108 12.50 7.26 15.94
C GLU A 108 11.91 7.17 14.53
N THR A 109 11.74 5.95 14.05
CA THR A 109 11.20 5.68 12.71
C THR A 109 9.68 5.91 12.66
N GLY A 110 9.22 6.47 11.56
CA GLY A 110 7.80 6.74 11.35
C GLY A 110 7.02 5.52 10.79
N PRO A 111 5.71 5.69 10.62
CA PRO A 111 4.84 4.59 10.20
C PRO A 111 5.10 4.09 8.77
N VAL A 112 5.86 4.77 7.93
CA VAL A 112 6.24 4.25 6.60
C VAL A 112 7.15 3.02 6.72
N PHE A 113 7.76 2.78 7.89
CA PHE A 113 8.58 1.60 8.12
C PHE A 113 7.72 0.37 8.39
N ALA A 114 6.90 0.03 7.42
CA ALA A 114 6.06 -1.18 7.42
C ALA A 114 5.99 -1.74 6.00
N ASN A 115 5.66 -3.02 5.88
CA ASN A 115 5.57 -3.68 4.59
C ASN A 115 4.35 -3.19 3.78
N LEU A 116 3.20 -3.09 4.43
CA LEU A 116 1.96 -2.64 3.82
C LEU A 116 1.46 -1.40 4.55
N VAL A 117 1.39 -0.29 3.84
CA VAL A 117 0.97 1.01 4.39
C VAL A 117 -0.33 1.44 3.71
N LEU A 118 -1.38 1.68 4.51
CA LEU A 118 -2.59 2.34 4.04
C LEU A 118 -2.47 3.84 4.34
N ALA A 119 -2.28 4.64 3.30
CA ALA A 119 -2.25 6.10 3.36
C ALA A 119 -3.66 6.61 3.08
N ASP A 120 -4.44 6.83 4.15
CA ASP A 120 -5.87 7.11 4.05
C ASP A 120 -6.11 8.61 3.86
N GLU A 121 -6.88 8.97 2.84
CA GLU A 121 -7.23 10.35 2.46
C GLU A 121 -6.01 11.22 2.18
N ILE A 122 -5.11 10.73 1.30
CA ILE A 122 -3.82 11.39 0.99
C ILE A 122 -3.99 12.84 0.55
N ASN A 123 -5.11 13.17 -0.11
CA ASN A 123 -5.41 14.52 -0.59
C ASN A 123 -5.79 15.50 0.55
N ARG A 124 -5.89 15.06 1.81
CA ARG A 124 -6.16 15.96 2.95
C ARG A 124 -4.89 16.59 3.54
N ALA A 125 -3.74 16.02 3.26
CA ALA A 125 -2.48 16.56 3.80
C ALA A 125 -1.79 17.51 2.82
N PRO A 126 -1.01 18.47 3.33
CA PRO A 126 -0.27 19.41 2.48
C PRO A 126 0.68 18.70 1.50
N ALA A 127 0.98 19.39 0.40
CA ALA A 127 1.82 18.84 -0.68
C ALA A 127 3.18 18.33 -0.20
N LYS A 128 3.75 18.92 0.83
CA LYS A 128 5.05 18.48 1.40
C LYS A 128 4.95 17.08 2.00
N VAL A 129 3.83 16.76 2.65
CA VAL A 129 3.58 15.45 3.26
C VAL A 129 3.35 14.41 2.16
N GLN A 130 2.52 14.76 1.17
CA GLN A 130 2.31 13.91 -0.01
C GLN A 130 3.64 13.58 -0.69
N SER A 131 4.47 14.59 -0.91
CA SER A 131 5.79 14.44 -1.57
C SER A 131 6.71 13.50 -0.78
N ALA A 132 6.72 13.59 0.56
CA ALA A 132 7.53 12.72 1.41
C ALA A 132 7.10 11.24 1.26
N LEU A 133 5.79 10.97 1.21
CA LEU A 133 5.29 9.63 0.97
C LEU A 133 5.68 9.13 -0.42
N LEU A 134 5.44 9.94 -1.45
CA LEU A 134 5.72 9.57 -2.85
C LEU A 134 7.22 9.35 -3.09
N GLU A 135 8.09 10.13 -2.44
CA GLU A 135 9.53 9.92 -2.48
C GLU A 135 9.90 8.59 -1.83
N SER A 136 9.33 8.29 -0.66
CA SER A 136 9.53 7.01 0.04
C SER A 136 9.12 5.82 -0.83
N MET A 137 8.02 5.95 -1.57
CA MET A 137 7.53 4.93 -2.50
C MET A 137 8.53 4.68 -3.64
N GLN A 138 9.05 5.75 -4.20
CA GLN A 138 9.93 5.69 -5.37
C GLN A 138 11.33 5.20 -5.00
N GLU A 139 11.90 5.77 -3.94
CA GLU A 139 13.29 5.50 -3.54
C GLU A 139 13.44 4.26 -2.66
N ARG A 140 12.36 3.79 -2.04
CA ARG A 140 12.32 2.67 -1.07
C ARG A 140 13.28 2.87 0.09
N GLN A 141 13.54 4.12 0.40
CA GLN A 141 14.38 4.55 1.50
C GLN A 141 13.96 5.94 1.95
N VAL A 142 14.30 6.29 3.18
CA VAL A 142 14.06 7.62 3.73
C VAL A 142 15.31 8.12 4.42
N THR A 143 15.52 9.44 4.41
CA THR A 143 16.63 10.08 5.11
C THR A 143 16.10 10.83 6.33
N ILE A 144 16.61 10.47 7.52
CA ILE A 144 16.26 11.12 8.78
C ILE A 144 17.54 11.77 9.33
N GLY A 145 17.59 13.08 9.32
CA GLY A 145 18.79 13.80 9.65
C GLY A 145 19.90 13.58 8.62
N LYS A 146 20.97 12.87 9.01
CA LYS A 146 22.11 12.58 8.13
C LYS A 146 22.20 11.08 7.76
N GLN A 147 21.20 10.28 8.12
CA GLN A 147 21.22 8.84 7.92
C GLN A 147 20.10 8.41 7.00
N THR A 148 20.40 7.51 6.06
CA THR A 148 19.43 6.93 5.13
C THR A 148 19.10 5.50 5.59
N PHE A 149 17.82 5.20 5.62
CA PHE A 149 17.26 3.93 6.07
C PHE A 149 16.44 3.31 4.94
N THR A 150 16.73 2.06 4.64
CA THR A 150 15.97 1.29 3.64
C THR A 150 14.62 0.87 4.24
N LEU A 151 13.56 0.99 3.46
CA LEU A 151 12.23 0.53 3.86
C LEU A 151 12.14 -1.00 3.75
N PRO A 152 11.21 -1.64 4.47
CA PRO A 152 11.04 -3.10 4.39
C PRO A 152 10.75 -3.58 2.97
N ASP A 153 11.15 -4.82 2.65
CA ASP A 153 10.80 -5.48 1.38
C ASP A 153 9.97 -6.73 1.73
N PRO A 154 8.77 -6.91 1.18
CA PRO A 154 8.11 -6.02 0.23
C PRO A 154 7.62 -4.71 0.87
N PHE A 155 7.47 -3.67 0.05
CA PHE A 155 6.93 -2.38 0.46
C PHE A 155 5.80 -1.98 -0.50
N LEU A 156 4.59 -1.92 0.00
CA LEU A 156 3.39 -1.55 -0.76
C LEU A 156 2.65 -0.42 -0.05
N VAL A 157 2.43 0.68 -0.75
CA VAL A 157 1.53 1.75 -0.30
C VAL A 157 0.22 1.62 -1.07
N LEU A 158 -0.87 1.60 -0.31
CA LEU A 158 -2.22 1.71 -0.82
C LEU A 158 -2.75 3.06 -0.33
N ALA A 159 -2.79 4.03 -1.23
CA ALA A 159 -3.27 5.37 -0.91
C ALA A 159 -4.75 5.50 -1.28
N THR A 160 -5.52 6.20 -0.46
CA THR A 160 -6.92 6.52 -0.80
C THR A 160 -7.08 8.01 -0.99
N GLN A 161 -8.00 8.39 -1.87
CA GLN A 161 -8.46 9.77 -1.98
C GLN A 161 -9.98 9.79 -2.19
N ASN A 162 -10.61 10.77 -1.59
CA ASN A 162 -12.05 11.00 -1.76
C ASN A 162 -12.23 12.15 -2.77
N PRO A 163 -12.74 11.86 -3.97
CA PRO A 163 -12.89 12.90 -5.00
C PRO A 163 -14.04 13.87 -4.73
N ILE A 164 -14.97 13.49 -3.83
CA ILE A 164 -16.19 14.28 -3.58
C ILE A 164 -15.90 15.47 -2.66
N GLU A 165 -14.99 15.29 -1.72
CA GLU A 165 -14.59 16.36 -0.80
C GLU A 165 -13.57 17.28 -1.47
N SER A 166 -13.98 18.48 -1.85
CA SER A 166 -13.10 19.48 -2.45
C SER A 166 -12.61 20.51 -1.42
N GLU A 167 -13.37 20.73 -0.36
CA GLU A 167 -13.03 21.72 0.67
C GLU A 167 -11.93 21.17 1.59
N GLY A 168 -10.85 21.93 1.75
CA GLY A 168 -9.73 21.53 2.61
C GLY A 168 -8.88 20.40 2.04
N THR A 169 -8.88 20.20 0.72
CA THR A 169 -8.07 19.18 0.06
C THR A 169 -6.97 19.78 -0.83
N TYR A 170 -5.92 18.99 -1.02
CA TYR A 170 -4.77 19.30 -1.86
C TYR A 170 -4.67 18.19 -2.92
N PRO A 171 -5.26 18.39 -4.10
CA PRO A 171 -5.28 17.33 -5.11
C PRO A 171 -3.87 16.93 -5.55
N LEU A 172 -3.69 15.65 -5.80
CA LEU A 172 -2.42 15.13 -6.33
C LEU A 172 -2.26 15.58 -7.80
N PRO A 173 -1.15 16.24 -8.14
CA PRO A 173 -0.85 16.52 -9.55
C PRO A 173 -0.76 15.22 -10.37
N GLU A 174 -1.12 15.29 -11.63
CA GLU A 174 -1.12 14.13 -12.54
C GLU A 174 0.23 13.40 -12.56
N ALA A 175 1.33 14.15 -12.58
CA ALA A 175 2.68 13.58 -12.54
C ALA A 175 2.98 12.80 -11.24
N GLN A 176 2.24 13.04 -10.18
CA GLN A 176 2.36 12.28 -8.92
C GLN A 176 1.46 11.04 -8.92
N VAL A 177 0.33 11.08 -9.61
CA VAL A 177 -0.56 9.94 -9.80
C VAL A 177 0.15 8.84 -10.61
N ASP A 178 1.02 9.21 -11.54
CA ASP A 178 1.81 8.27 -12.36
C ASP A 178 2.76 7.37 -11.55
N ARG A 179 3.01 7.70 -10.29
CA ARG A 179 3.83 6.87 -9.40
C ARG A 179 3.08 5.65 -8.87
N PHE A 180 1.76 5.61 -9.06
CA PHE A 180 0.94 4.46 -8.69
C PHE A 180 0.77 3.54 -9.91
N MET A 181 1.00 2.26 -9.71
CA MET A 181 0.83 1.24 -10.76
C MET A 181 -0.64 1.10 -11.17
N PHE A 182 -1.54 1.22 -10.20
CA PHE A 182 -2.98 1.14 -10.44
C PHE A 182 -3.68 2.34 -9.81
N LYS A 183 -4.63 2.89 -10.56
CA LYS A 183 -5.67 3.78 -10.03
C LYS A 183 -6.97 2.98 -10.09
N VAL A 184 -7.52 2.65 -8.93
CA VAL A 184 -8.74 1.86 -8.79
C VAL A 184 -9.86 2.80 -8.35
N VAL A 185 -10.90 2.88 -9.15
CA VAL A 185 -12.09 3.69 -8.81
C VAL A 185 -13.11 2.77 -8.18
N ILE A 186 -13.52 3.09 -6.95
CA ILE A 186 -14.55 2.33 -6.22
C ILE A 186 -15.79 3.21 -6.12
N SER A 187 -16.84 2.80 -6.80
CA SER A 187 -18.17 3.41 -6.68
C SER A 187 -18.96 2.76 -5.54
N TYR A 188 -20.08 3.35 -5.20
CA TYR A 188 -21.03 2.72 -4.27
C TYR A 188 -21.48 1.36 -4.84
N PRO A 189 -21.71 0.37 -3.99
CA PRO A 189 -22.31 -0.88 -4.45
C PRO A 189 -23.65 -0.58 -5.13
N SER A 190 -23.98 -1.35 -6.14
CA SER A 190 -25.29 -1.27 -6.75
C SER A 190 -26.35 -1.78 -5.74
N PHE A 191 -27.58 -1.36 -5.92
CA PHE A 191 -28.71 -1.78 -5.07
C PHE A 191 -28.77 -3.31 -4.93
N HIS A 192 -28.48 -4.03 -6.01
CA HIS A 192 -28.45 -5.50 -6.01
C HIS A 192 -27.34 -6.08 -5.13
N GLU A 193 -26.16 -5.46 -5.15
CA GLU A 193 -25.04 -5.91 -4.32
C GLU A 193 -25.30 -5.62 -2.83
N GLU A 194 -25.93 -4.50 -2.53
CA GLU A 194 -26.33 -4.19 -1.14
C GLU A 194 -27.32 -5.21 -0.59
N MET A 195 -28.30 -5.60 -1.38
CA MET A 195 -29.28 -6.62 -0.99
C MET A 195 -28.62 -7.97 -0.65
N THR A 196 -27.56 -8.33 -1.39
CA THR A 196 -26.85 -9.60 -1.16
C THR A 196 -26.06 -9.63 0.15
N VAL A 197 -25.68 -8.46 0.67
CA VAL A 197 -24.91 -8.38 1.92
C VAL A 197 -25.80 -8.52 3.16
N VAL A 198 -27.13 -8.22 3.03
CA VAL A 198 -28.06 -8.22 4.17
C VAL A 198 -28.67 -9.60 4.45
N ASP A 199 -28.62 -10.53 3.48
CA ASP A 199 -29.07 -11.94 3.61
C ASP A 199 -27.94 -12.84 4.16
#